data_26ed803a8221be14e918d0c3194fe112
#
_entry.id   26ed803a8221be14e918d0c3194fe112
#
_cell.length_a   1.000
_cell.length_b   1.000
_cell.length_c   1.000
_cell.angle_alpha   90.00
_cell.angle_beta   90.00
_cell.angle_gamma   90.00
#
_symmetry.space_group_name_H-M   'P 1'
#
loop_
_entity.id
_entity.type
_entity.pdbx_description
1 polymer ?
#
loop_
_entity_poly.entity_id
_entity_poly.type
_entity_poly.pdbx_seq_one_letter_code
_entity_poly.pdbx_strand_id
1 'polypeptide(L)'
;MTVTKIASQFFGVIMMSLLPLSLSVAAPLSTERQATLEHLLIQDCGSCHGLRMTGGLGPALTPQLLADKSRESLIGTVMYGRPGTAMPPWDALLIEQEAAWMIDRLLQGVTP
;
A
#
# COMPACT_ATOMS: atom_id res chain seq x y z
N MET A 1 -33.38 -40.86 -60.46
CA MET A 1 -33.12 -39.41 -60.25
C MET A 1 -32.85 -39.25 -58.78
N THR A 2 -31.58 -39.13 -58.42
CA THR A 2 -31.08 -39.17 -57.06
C THR A 2 -30.75 -37.79 -56.63
N VAL A 3 -31.45 -37.24 -55.64
CA VAL A 3 -31.14 -35.93 -55.06
C VAL A 3 -30.21 -36.15 -53.89
N THR A 4 -28.99 -35.76 -54.06
CA THR A 4 -27.92 -35.83 -53.01
C THR A 4 -28.09 -34.65 -52.09
N LYS A 5 -28.45 -34.87 -50.81
CA LYS A 5 -28.44 -33.87 -49.75
C LYS A 5 -27.01 -33.65 -49.28
N ILE A 6 -26.50 -32.47 -49.50
CA ILE A 6 -25.25 -32.01 -48.91
C ILE A 6 -25.55 -31.41 -47.56
N ALA A 7 -25.22 -32.12 -46.50
CA ALA A 7 -25.27 -31.61 -45.15
C ALA A 7 -24.00 -30.78 -44.89
N SER A 8 -24.15 -29.47 -44.87
CA SER A 8 -23.09 -28.54 -44.47
C SER A 8 -22.99 -28.55 -42.94
N GLN A 9 -21.96 -29.18 -42.41
CA GLN A 9 -21.61 -29.11 -40.99
C GLN A 9 -20.85 -27.80 -40.74
N PHE A 10 -21.53 -26.86 -40.11
CA PHE A 10 -20.86 -25.68 -39.54
C PHE A 10 -20.09 -26.09 -38.28
N PHE A 11 -18.80 -26.28 -38.41
CA PHE A 11 -17.90 -26.48 -37.30
C PHE A 11 -17.56 -25.09 -36.73
N GLY A 12 -18.35 -24.66 -35.73
CA GLY A 12 -18.09 -23.42 -35.00
C GLY A 12 -16.90 -23.60 -34.08
N VAL A 13 -15.73 -23.12 -34.50
CA VAL A 13 -14.56 -22.99 -33.63
C VAL A 13 -14.79 -21.82 -32.68
N ILE A 14 -15.20 -22.11 -31.45
CA ILE A 14 -15.23 -21.14 -30.35
C ILE A 14 -13.79 -20.94 -29.94
N MET A 15 -13.16 -19.89 -30.47
CA MET A 15 -11.85 -19.43 -30.06
C MET A 15 -11.99 -18.68 -28.71
N MET A 16 -11.84 -19.41 -27.61
CA MET A 16 -11.88 -18.90 -26.26
C MET A 16 -10.58 -18.14 -26.06
N SER A 17 -10.64 -16.80 -26.24
CA SER A 17 -9.53 -15.90 -26.00
C SER A 17 -9.21 -15.88 -24.51
N LEU A 18 -8.19 -16.63 -24.09
CA LEU A 18 -7.55 -16.49 -22.79
C LEU A 18 -6.82 -15.14 -22.76
N LEU A 19 -7.48 -14.09 -22.26
CA LEU A 19 -6.80 -12.86 -21.91
C LEU A 19 -5.86 -13.16 -20.72
N PRO A 20 -4.56 -12.88 -20.84
CA PRO A 20 -3.67 -12.98 -19.70
C PRO A 20 -4.08 -11.93 -18.67
N LEU A 21 -4.44 -12.38 -17.48
CA LEU A 21 -4.66 -11.51 -16.33
C LEU A 21 -3.28 -11.01 -15.89
N SER A 22 -2.86 -9.86 -16.42
CA SER A 22 -1.62 -9.22 -16.00
C SER A 22 -1.78 -8.73 -14.57
N LEU A 23 -1.20 -9.46 -13.60
CA LEU A 23 -1.02 -8.93 -12.25
C LEU A 23 -0.05 -7.76 -12.34
N SER A 24 -0.59 -6.55 -12.25
CA SER A 24 0.20 -5.33 -12.13
C SER A 24 0.80 -5.27 -10.73
N VAL A 25 2.01 -5.75 -10.57
CA VAL A 25 2.79 -5.55 -9.33
C VAL A 25 3.28 -4.10 -9.35
N ALA A 26 2.93 -3.33 -8.31
CA ALA A 26 3.41 -1.96 -8.18
C ALA A 26 4.95 -1.95 -8.16
N ALA A 27 5.56 -1.04 -8.93
CA ALA A 27 7.00 -0.88 -8.94
C ALA A 27 7.53 -0.50 -7.55
N PRO A 28 8.70 -0.99 -7.14
CA PRO A 28 9.28 -0.61 -5.86
C PRO A 28 9.60 0.89 -5.84
N LEU A 29 9.53 1.51 -4.64
CA LEU A 29 9.90 2.90 -4.45
C LEU A 29 11.39 3.12 -4.76
N SER A 30 11.69 4.19 -5.49
CA SER A 30 13.08 4.56 -5.76
C SER A 30 13.84 4.91 -4.46
N THR A 31 15.14 4.72 -4.45
CA THR A 31 16.00 5.05 -3.29
C THR A 31 15.88 6.52 -2.90
N GLU A 32 15.78 7.42 -3.86
CA GLU A 32 15.57 8.84 -3.62
C GLU A 32 14.24 9.11 -2.91
N ARG A 33 13.16 8.45 -3.37
CA ARG A 33 11.85 8.58 -2.72
C ARG A 33 11.86 8.00 -1.31
N GLN A 34 12.51 6.86 -1.10
CA GLN A 34 12.69 6.27 0.24
C GLN A 34 13.42 7.24 1.19
N ALA A 35 14.49 7.90 0.74
CA ALA A 35 15.20 8.90 1.55
C ALA A 35 14.30 10.09 1.92
N THR A 36 13.46 10.56 0.98
CA THR A 36 12.48 11.62 1.23
C THR A 36 11.44 11.17 2.27
N LEU A 37 10.94 9.95 2.17
CA LEU A 37 9.96 9.38 3.12
C LEU A 37 10.58 9.17 4.50
N GLU A 38 11.83 8.73 4.59
CA GLU A 38 12.56 8.61 5.86
C GLU A 38 12.68 9.98 6.54
N HIS A 39 13.04 11.03 5.78
CA HIS A 39 13.10 12.38 6.29
C HIS A 39 11.74 12.87 6.81
N LEU A 40 10.67 12.64 6.03
CA LEU A 40 9.30 12.97 6.41
C LEU A 40 8.89 12.23 7.69
N LEU A 41 9.20 10.94 7.77
CA LEU A 41 8.92 10.12 8.95
C LEU A 41 9.59 10.70 10.22
N ILE A 42 10.86 11.05 10.13
CA ILE A 42 11.62 11.58 11.29
C ILE A 42 11.16 13.00 11.64
N GLN A 43 11.02 13.89 10.66
CA GLN A 43 10.78 15.31 10.92
C GLN A 43 9.29 15.61 11.16
N ASP A 44 8.41 15.14 10.29
CA ASP A 44 6.98 15.48 10.36
C ASP A 44 6.22 14.58 11.33
N CYS A 45 6.31 13.26 11.20
CA CYS A 45 5.70 12.35 12.17
C CYS A 45 6.40 12.50 13.54
N GLY A 46 7.72 12.64 13.56
CA GLY A 46 8.50 12.82 14.77
C GLY A 46 8.18 14.11 15.52
N SER A 47 7.63 15.14 14.87
CA SER A 47 7.22 16.38 15.55
C SER A 47 6.16 16.13 16.63
N CYS A 48 5.30 15.13 16.44
CA CYS A 48 4.29 14.72 17.42
C CYS A 48 4.66 13.43 18.15
N HIS A 49 5.25 12.47 17.46
CA HIS A 49 5.56 11.13 18.00
C HIS A 49 6.95 11.02 18.63
N GLY A 50 7.71 12.12 18.64
CA GLY A 50 9.12 12.17 19.08
C GLY A 50 10.08 11.84 17.94
N LEU A 51 11.21 12.55 17.85
CA LEU A 51 12.21 12.33 16.79
C LEU A 51 12.83 10.93 16.83
N ARG A 52 12.73 10.25 17.96
CA ARG A 52 13.12 8.83 18.14
C ARG A 52 11.92 7.90 18.21
N MET A 53 10.74 8.37 17.83
CA MET A 53 9.47 7.61 17.90
C MET A 53 9.13 7.10 19.32
N THR A 54 9.64 7.73 20.35
CA THR A 54 9.43 7.33 21.76
C THR A 54 8.27 8.05 22.44
N GLY A 55 7.51 8.86 21.68
CA GLY A 55 6.35 9.60 22.14
C GLY A 55 6.60 11.08 22.33
N GLY A 56 5.54 11.84 22.40
CA GLY A 56 5.48 13.28 22.57
C GLY A 56 4.03 13.70 22.71
N LEU A 57 3.54 14.60 21.87
CA LEU A 57 2.10 14.91 21.78
C LEU A 57 1.28 13.70 21.33
N GLY A 58 1.84 12.88 20.45
CA GLY A 58 1.30 11.59 20.04
C GLY A 58 1.94 10.43 20.80
N PRO A 59 1.37 9.22 20.70
CA PRO A 59 1.92 8.03 21.33
C PRO A 59 3.27 7.63 20.70
N ALA A 60 4.06 6.84 21.42
CA ALA A 60 5.27 6.23 20.88
C ALA A 60 4.92 5.26 19.74
N LEU A 61 5.81 5.20 18.73
CA LEU A 61 5.70 4.35 17.54
C LEU A 61 6.86 3.35 17.47
N THR A 62 7.22 2.79 18.62
CA THR A 62 8.26 1.76 18.68
C THR A 62 7.71 0.41 18.21
N PRO A 63 8.56 -0.49 17.66
CA PRO A 63 8.13 -1.82 17.24
C PRO A 63 7.34 -2.58 18.32
N GLN A 64 7.74 -2.45 19.57
CA GLN A 64 7.11 -3.13 20.72
C GLN A 64 5.67 -2.64 20.95
N LEU A 65 5.41 -1.33 20.79
CA LEU A 65 4.08 -0.75 20.97
C LEU A 65 3.17 -0.89 19.74
N LEU A 66 3.75 -1.21 18.60
CA LEU A 66 3.01 -1.45 17.36
C LEU A 66 2.75 -2.94 17.10
N ALA A 67 3.38 -3.84 17.86
CA ALA A 67 3.38 -5.29 17.58
C ALA A 67 1.99 -5.95 17.64
N ASP A 68 1.05 -5.39 18.39
CA ASP A 68 -0.32 -5.88 18.52
C ASP A 68 -1.29 -5.31 17.48
N LYS A 69 -0.82 -4.41 16.63
CA LYS A 69 -1.64 -3.73 15.62
C LYS A 69 -1.40 -4.34 14.23
N SER A 70 -2.47 -4.50 13.46
CA SER A 70 -2.30 -4.95 12.08
C SER A 70 -1.62 -3.87 11.23
N ARG A 71 -0.78 -4.31 10.31
CA ARG A 71 -0.10 -3.43 9.35
C ARG A 71 -1.09 -2.56 8.57
N GLU A 72 -2.19 -3.16 8.13
CA GLU A 72 -3.26 -2.48 7.38
C GLU A 72 -3.94 -1.39 8.22
N SER A 73 -4.18 -1.65 9.50
CA SER A 73 -4.75 -0.66 10.42
C SER A 73 -3.80 0.53 10.62
N LEU A 74 -2.50 0.28 10.69
CA LEU A 74 -1.48 1.33 10.81
C LEU A 74 -1.41 2.17 9.54
N ILE A 75 -1.43 1.55 8.36
CA ILE A 75 -1.47 2.24 7.06
C ILE A 75 -2.72 3.11 6.97
N GLY A 76 -3.90 2.56 7.29
CA GLY A 76 -5.15 3.31 7.30
C GLY A 76 -5.12 4.50 8.26
N THR A 77 -4.48 4.35 9.43
CA THR A 77 -4.29 5.45 10.38
C THR A 77 -3.44 6.59 9.81
N VAL A 78 -2.38 6.28 9.09
CA VAL A 78 -1.58 7.30 8.40
C VAL A 78 -2.39 7.97 7.29
N MET A 79 -3.03 7.20 6.43
CA MET A 79 -3.74 7.74 5.28
C MET A 79 -4.92 8.63 5.69
N TYR A 80 -5.70 8.21 6.66
CA TYR A 80 -6.97 8.88 7.01
C TYR A 80 -6.95 9.64 8.34
N GLY A 81 -5.83 9.62 9.05
CA GLY A 81 -5.71 10.22 10.36
C GLY A 81 -6.57 9.54 11.43
N ARG A 82 -6.72 10.21 12.55
CA ARG A 82 -7.62 9.79 13.64
C ARG A 82 -8.64 10.90 13.90
N PRO A 83 -9.85 10.81 13.33
CA PRO A 83 -10.89 11.82 13.50
C PRO A 83 -11.15 12.14 14.99
N GLY A 84 -11.28 13.43 15.31
CA GLY A 84 -11.44 13.89 16.69
C GLY A 84 -10.14 13.98 17.50
N THR A 85 -8.99 13.73 16.88
CA THR A 85 -7.65 13.88 17.48
C THR A 85 -6.78 14.82 16.65
N ALA A 86 -5.59 15.16 17.16
CA ALA A 86 -4.63 16.01 16.46
C ALA A 86 -3.94 15.32 15.27
N MET A 87 -4.06 13.99 15.11
CA MET A 87 -3.44 13.28 14.01
C MET A 87 -4.19 13.51 12.69
N PRO A 88 -3.60 14.23 11.74
CA PRO A 88 -4.25 14.54 10.46
C PRO A 88 -4.16 13.36 9.49
N PRO A 89 -5.01 13.34 8.42
CA PRO A 89 -4.82 12.46 7.28
C PRO A 89 -3.62 12.90 6.43
N TRP A 90 -2.93 11.94 5.83
CA TRP A 90 -1.76 12.16 4.96
C TRP A 90 -2.01 11.76 3.50
N ASP A 91 -3.22 11.38 3.15
CA ASP A 91 -3.61 10.92 1.80
C ASP A 91 -3.42 11.99 0.71
N ALA A 92 -3.38 13.28 1.06
CA ALA A 92 -3.06 14.35 0.13
C ALA A 92 -1.56 14.43 -0.24
N LEU A 93 -0.66 13.82 0.54
CA LEU A 93 0.79 13.89 0.39
C LEU A 93 1.43 12.52 0.10
N LEU A 94 0.77 11.44 0.46
CA LEU A 94 1.25 10.08 0.37
C LEU A 94 0.28 9.20 -0.41
N ILE A 95 0.82 8.31 -1.21
CA ILE A 95 0.05 7.17 -1.71
C ILE A 95 0.15 6.01 -0.71
N GLU A 96 -0.76 5.06 -0.79
CA GLU A 96 -0.83 3.92 0.15
C GLU A 96 0.49 3.11 0.20
N GLN A 97 1.16 2.92 -0.95
CA GLN A 97 2.45 2.25 -1.02
C GLN A 97 3.54 2.96 -0.20
N GLU A 98 3.52 4.27 -0.16
CA GLU A 98 4.47 5.09 0.61
C GLU A 98 4.17 5.02 2.11
N ALA A 99 2.90 5.12 2.48
CA ALA A 99 2.47 4.91 3.86
C ALA A 99 2.82 3.50 4.34
N ALA A 100 2.61 2.48 3.50
CA ALA A 100 2.99 1.10 3.78
C ALA A 100 4.50 0.96 4.03
N TRP A 101 5.33 1.58 3.19
CA TRP A 101 6.77 1.59 3.38
C TRP A 101 7.17 2.27 4.71
N MET A 102 6.57 3.40 5.04
CA MET A 102 6.83 4.11 6.32
C MET A 102 6.43 3.26 7.52
N ILE A 103 5.30 2.56 7.46
CA ILE A 103 4.88 1.63 8.52
C ILE A 103 5.87 0.48 8.66
N ASP A 104 6.35 -0.10 7.56
CA ASP A 104 7.37 -1.16 7.60
C ASP A 104 8.67 -0.67 8.26
N ARG A 105 9.07 0.59 8.02
CA ARG A 105 10.21 1.22 8.69
C ARG A 105 9.99 1.35 10.21
N LEU A 106 8.80 1.78 10.62
CA LEU A 106 8.45 1.87 12.06
C LEU A 106 8.48 0.49 12.74
N LEU A 107 7.96 -0.54 12.08
CA LEU A 107 7.94 -1.91 12.60
C LEU A 107 9.35 -2.52 12.71
N GLN A 108 10.30 -2.06 11.90
CA GLN A 108 11.71 -2.44 11.97
C GLN A 108 12.49 -1.65 13.04
N GLY A 109 11.97 -0.52 13.45
CA GLY A 109 12.63 0.43 14.33
C GLY A 109 13.39 1.51 13.56
N VAL A 110 12.95 2.76 13.73
CA VAL A 110 13.62 3.94 13.15
C VAL A 110 14.65 4.45 14.16
N THR A 111 15.89 4.49 13.73
CA THR A 111 16.97 5.19 14.44
C THR A 111 17.34 6.43 13.63
N PRO A 112 17.19 7.65 14.18
CA PRO A 112 17.64 8.88 13.52
C PRO A 112 19.16 8.92 13.38
#